data_beb2635fdfd3fded004cf2514dd27ef6
#
_entry.id   beb2635fdfd3fded004cf2514dd27ef6
#
_cell.length_a   1.000
_cell.length_b   1.000
_cell.length_c   1.000
_cell.angle_alpha   90.00
_cell.angle_beta   90.00
_cell.angle_gamma   90.00
#
_symmetry.space_group_name_H-M   'P 1'
#
loop_
_entity.id
_entity.type
_entity.pdbx_description
1 polymer ?
#
loop_
_entity_poly.entity_id
_entity_poly.type
_entity_poly.pdbx_seq_one_letter_code
_entity_poly.pdbx_strand_id
1 'polypeptide(L)'
;MRILLVNYRYFISGGPEKYMFNIKTMLENQGHEVIPFSIHSNKNVATEYSKYFVEPIGGRDAIYFEEVKKTPRSIWQMLTRSIYSKEVEKAIKREIDDVKPDLVYLIHFVNKLSPSVIRGARKKGIPVVLRLSDYFLLCPRFDFMYEKRVCEECLTKGYRSCIKKRCVKGSLFASVVRVFSMKFHKLIHVYDGVYAFITPSEFLKQKLSANGFEEEKIHCIPTFTASKTKVGEPQIGSYGLYFGRITEEKGVETVVQAYEKLQKYTVKIMGDDTTEEAIRLKRYIKEHKIKNIEFLGFKSGEELEDIIKGARFTLIPSIWYDNLPNTALESFQYSKPVIASNIGSLPELVVDGENGYLFKPADAEDLIKKIKLLDDDTVVEKMGAASRRRLESRFSPETHYEALMKVFSEAVKNNK
;
A
#
# COMPACT_ATOMS: atom_id res chain seq x y z
N MET A 1 -26.16 4.79 -1.16
CA MET A 1 -25.33 5.88 -1.75
C MET A 1 -24.80 5.45 -3.11
N ARG A 2 -24.62 6.42 -4.02
CA ARG A 2 -23.90 6.25 -5.30
C ARG A 2 -22.48 6.78 -5.12
N ILE A 3 -21.49 5.90 -5.18
CA ILE A 3 -20.09 6.22 -4.85
C ILE A 3 -19.23 6.11 -6.11
N LEU A 4 -18.64 7.23 -6.55
CA LEU A 4 -17.70 7.23 -7.67
C LEU A 4 -16.32 6.84 -7.14
N LEU A 5 -15.91 5.61 -7.44
CA LEU A 5 -14.66 4.99 -6.96
C LEU A 5 -13.55 5.22 -7.97
N VAL A 6 -12.58 6.04 -7.63
CA VAL A 6 -11.50 6.46 -8.53
C VAL A 6 -10.19 5.76 -8.23
N ASN A 7 -9.71 4.99 -9.19
CA ASN A 7 -8.38 4.37 -9.16
C ASN A 7 -7.83 4.28 -10.59
N TYR A 8 -6.54 4.52 -10.80
CA TYR A 8 -6.00 4.54 -12.15
C TYR A 8 -5.90 3.16 -12.83
N ARG A 9 -6.04 2.07 -12.08
CA ARG A 9 -6.17 0.70 -12.58
C ARG A 9 -7.48 0.09 -12.15
N TYR A 10 -8.15 -0.58 -13.05
CA TYR A 10 -9.37 -1.34 -12.74
C TYR A 10 -9.14 -2.85 -12.93
N PHE A 11 -8.01 -3.33 -12.43
CA PHE A 11 -7.60 -4.73 -12.34
C PHE A 11 -6.61 -4.90 -11.17
N ILE A 12 -6.49 -6.11 -10.62
CA ILE A 12 -5.61 -6.39 -9.48
C ILE A 12 -4.16 -6.48 -9.95
N SER A 13 -3.30 -5.60 -9.42
CA SER A 13 -1.85 -5.61 -9.66
C SER A 13 -1.02 -5.43 -8.38
N GLY A 14 -1.67 -5.07 -7.27
CA GLY A 14 -1.01 -4.82 -5.99
C GLY A 14 -2.00 -4.54 -4.87
N GLY A 15 -1.46 -4.08 -3.75
CA GLY A 15 -2.23 -3.79 -2.54
C GLY A 15 -3.37 -2.78 -2.72
N PRO A 16 -3.13 -1.62 -3.35
CA PRO A 16 -4.18 -0.61 -3.56
C PRO A 16 -5.35 -1.12 -4.41
N GLU A 17 -5.09 -1.92 -5.44
CA GLU A 17 -6.14 -2.47 -6.28
C GLU A 17 -6.89 -3.61 -5.57
N LYS A 18 -6.20 -4.47 -4.80
CA LYS A 18 -6.84 -5.47 -3.94
C LYS A 18 -7.79 -4.80 -2.95
N TYR A 19 -7.34 -3.71 -2.31
CA TYR A 19 -8.18 -2.91 -1.43
C TYR A 19 -9.39 -2.33 -2.18
N MET A 20 -9.18 -1.76 -3.37
CA MET A 20 -10.25 -1.17 -4.19
C MET A 20 -11.37 -2.19 -4.48
N PHE A 21 -11.02 -3.41 -4.91
CA PHE A 21 -12.02 -4.44 -5.21
C PHE A 21 -12.69 -4.96 -3.94
N ASN A 22 -11.96 -5.10 -2.83
CA ASN A 22 -12.54 -5.49 -1.54
C ASN A 22 -13.55 -4.44 -1.05
N ILE A 23 -13.22 -3.15 -1.14
CA ILE A 23 -14.13 -2.04 -0.81
C ILE A 23 -15.35 -2.04 -1.71
N LYS A 24 -15.15 -2.19 -3.04
CA LYS A 24 -16.26 -2.26 -3.99
C LYS A 24 -17.24 -3.36 -3.57
N THR A 25 -16.76 -4.58 -3.40
CA THR A 25 -17.60 -5.71 -3.00
C THR A 25 -18.28 -5.48 -1.66
N MET A 26 -17.57 -4.93 -0.67
CA MET A 26 -18.13 -4.65 0.66
C MET A 26 -19.27 -3.62 0.57
N LEU A 27 -19.07 -2.51 -0.15
CA LEU A 27 -20.08 -1.47 -0.31
C LEU A 27 -21.31 -1.97 -1.10
N GLU A 28 -21.10 -2.73 -2.17
CA GLU A 28 -22.19 -3.31 -2.96
C GLU A 28 -23.01 -4.31 -2.16
N ASN A 29 -22.39 -5.14 -1.33
CA ASN A 29 -23.07 -6.07 -0.42
C ASN A 29 -23.95 -5.35 0.62
N GLN A 30 -23.64 -4.08 0.92
CA GLN A 30 -24.40 -3.21 1.82
C GLN A 30 -25.43 -2.33 1.07
N GLY A 31 -25.67 -2.60 -0.21
CA GLY A 31 -26.70 -1.93 -1.01
C GLY A 31 -26.29 -0.56 -1.56
N HIS A 32 -24.98 -0.25 -1.62
CA HIS A 32 -24.48 0.95 -2.29
C HIS A 32 -24.20 0.67 -3.77
N GLU A 33 -24.37 1.66 -4.62
CA GLU A 33 -23.94 1.61 -6.01
C GLU A 33 -22.50 2.13 -6.12
N VAL A 34 -21.59 1.29 -6.64
CA VAL A 34 -20.16 1.66 -6.78
C VAL A 34 -19.80 1.78 -8.25
N ILE A 35 -19.51 3.00 -8.67
CA ILE A 35 -19.24 3.40 -10.06
C ILE A 35 -17.73 3.60 -10.22
N PRO A 36 -17.03 2.83 -11.06
CA PRO A 36 -15.59 2.97 -11.22
C PRO A 36 -15.21 4.06 -12.23
N PHE A 37 -14.24 4.91 -11.90
CA PHE A 37 -13.52 5.77 -12.83
C PHE A 37 -12.04 5.38 -12.90
N SER A 38 -11.52 5.12 -14.11
CA SER A 38 -10.18 4.57 -14.29
C SER A 38 -9.52 5.01 -15.60
N ILE A 39 -8.41 4.35 -15.95
CA ILE A 39 -7.75 4.45 -17.26
C ILE A 39 -8.07 3.20 -18.06
N HIS A 40 -8.27 3.35 -19.37
CA HIS A 40 -8.45 2.21 -20.27
C HIS A 40 -7.24 1.27 -20.25
N SER A 41 -7.53 -0.02 -20.18
CA SER A 41 -6.57 -1.11 -20.31
C SER A 41 -7.28 -2.39 -20.75
N ASN A 42 -6.58 -3.23 -21.51
CA ASN A 42 -7.05 -4.58 -21.86
C ASN A 42 -7.15 -5.52 -20.66
N LYS A 43 -6.52 -5.17 -19.52
CA LYS A 43 -6.56 -5.92 -18.26
C LYS A 43 -7.73 -5.53 -17.36
N ASN A 44 -8.47 -4.46 -17.70
CA ASN A 44 -9.57 -4.01 -16.85
C ASN A 44 -10.68 -5.06 -16.75
N VAL A 45 -11.21 -5.18 -15.53
CA VAL A 45 -12.47 -5.91 -15.33
C VAL A 45 -13.58 -5.21 -16.14
N ALA A 46 -14.44 -5.98 -16.78
CA ALA A 46 -15.52 -5.46 -17.61
C ALA A 46 -16.48 -4.62 -16.77
N THR A 47 -16.90 -3.47 -17.28
CA THR A 47 -17.87 -2.58 -16.66
C THR A 47 -18.55 -1.71 -17.72
N GLU A 48 -19.84 -1.39 -17.54
CA GLU A 48 -20.58 -0.46 -18.40
C GLU A 48 -20.06 0.98 -18.31
N TYR A 49 -19.36 1.32 -17.23
CA TYR A 49 -18.76 2.62 -16.99
C TYR A 49 -17.45 2.84 -17.74
N SER A 50 -16.91 1.83 -18.42
CA SER A 50 -15.67 1.93 -19.19
C SER A 50 -15.68 3.05 -20.23
N LYS A 51 -16.85 3.43 -20.75
CA LYS A 51 -17.04 4.55 -21.68
C LYS A 51 -16.58 5.93 -21.15
N TYR A 52 -16.40 6.06 -19.84
CA TYR A 52 -15.90 7.28 -19.18
C TYR A 52 -14.42 7.22 -18.86
N PHE A 53 -13.82 6.04 -18.97
CA PHE A 53 -12.39 5.88 -18.66
C PHE A 53 -11.50 6.73 -19.56
N VAL A 54 -10.37 7.13 -19.01
CA VAL A 54 -9.44 8.02 -19.72
C VAL A 54 -8.46 7.17 -20.54
N GLU A 55 -8.09 7.64 -21.72
CA GLU A 55 -7.09 6.96 -22.55
C GLU A 55 -5.73 6.93 -21.85
N PRO A 56 -4.97 5.83 -21.92
CA PRO A 56 -3.66 5.72 -21.32
C PRO A 56 -2.63 6.61 -22.02
N ILE A 57 -1.58 6.97 -21.30
CA ILE A 57 -0.45 7.72 -21.87
C ILE A 57 0.27 6.82 -22.89
N GLY A 58 0.37 7.28 -24.12
CA GLY A 58 1.14 6.60 -25.15
C GLY A 58 0.45 5.43 -25.86
N GLY A 59 -0.85 5.17 -25.59
CA GLY A 59 -1.64 4.13 -26.27
C GLY A 59 -2.25 3.09 -25.33
N ARG A 60 -3.13 2.24 -25.86
CA ARG A 60 -4.04 1.39 -25.07
C ARG A 60 -3.37 0.36 -24.17
N ASP A 61 -2.14 -0.07 -24.44
CA ASP A 61 -1.48 -1.16 -23.71
C ASP A 61 -0.38 -0.69 -22.76
N ALA A 62 -0.06 0.61 -22.72
CA ALA A 62 1.00 1.16 -21.90
C ALA A 62 0.48 1.55 -20.51
N ILE A 63 0.46 0.61 -19.58
CA ILE A 63 0.05 0.84 -18.19
C ILE A 63 1.19 1.38 -17.35
N TYR A 64 2.41 0.90 -17.59
CA TYR A 64 3.61 1.32 -16.91
C TYR A 64 4.34 2.39 -17.71
N PHE A 65 4.98 3.35 -17.03
CA PHE A 65 5.75 4.41 -17.73
C PHE A 65 6.92 3.87 -18.55
N GLU A 66 7.43 2.71 -18.19
CA GLU A 66 8.51 2.02 -18.88
C GLU A 66 8.07 1.48 -20.25
N GLU A 67 6.80 1.12 -20.38
CA GLU A 67 6.17 0.58 -21.61
C GLU A 67 5.84 1.69 -22.61
N VAL A 68 5.79 2.94 -22.14
CA VAL A 68 5.40 4.09 -22.97
C VAL A 68 6.52 4.47 -23.94
N LYS A 69 6.26 4.39 -25.23
CA LYS A 69 7.17 4.94 -26.25
C LYS A 69 7.33 6.44 -26.03
N LYS A 70 8.58 6.89 -25.87
CA LYS A 70 8.93 8.32 -25.65
C LYS A 70 8.79 9.12 -26.95
N THR A 71 7.59 9.60 -27.22
CA THR A 71 7.30 10.55 -28.28
C THR A 71 7.04 11.96 -27.68
N PRO A 72 7.16 13.05 -28.44
CA PRO A 72 6.80 14.39 -27.94
C PRO A 72 5.39 14.44 -27.33
N ARG A 73 4.43 13.74 -27.94
CA ARG A 73 3.04 13.63 -27.45
C ARG A 73 2.96 12.88 -26.11
N SER A 74 3.62 11.74 -26.00
CA SER A 74 3.60 10.96 -24.75
C SER A 74 4.32 11.67 -23.61
N ILE A 75 5.42 12.38 -23.88
CA ILE A 75 6.12 13.21 -22.90
C ILE A 75 5.20 14.35 -22.42
N TRP A 76 4.52 15.03 -23.32
CA TRP A 76 3.54 16.06 -22.97
C TRP A 76 2.40 15.50 -22.12
N GLN A 77 1.87 14.33 -22.47
CA GLN A 77 0.86 13.64 -21.66
C GLN A 77 1.38 13.29 -20.26
N MET A 78 2.61 12.79 -20.14
CA MET A 78 3.24 12.49 -18.83
C MET A 78 3.33 13.75 -17.98
N LEU A 79 3.77 14.87 -18.54
CA LEU A 79 3.87 16.16 -17.84
C LEU A 79 2.50 16.65 -17.38
N THR A 80 1.52 16.68 -18.28
CA THR A 80 0.17 17.14 -17.93
C THR A 80 -0.50 16.22 -16.91
N ARG A 81 -0.36 14.89 -17.01
CA ARG A 81 -0.89 13.95 -16.02
C ARG A 81 -0.19 14.07 -14.66
N SER A 82 1.09 14.42 -14.64
CA SER A 82 1.82 14.65 -13.39
C SER A 82 1.47 15.99 -12.73
N ILE A 83 1.21 17.03 -13.53
CA ILE A 83 0.96 18.40 -13.03
C ILE A 83 -0.54 18.67 -12.92
N TYR A 84 -1.22 18.77 -14.06
CA TYR A 84 -2.65 19.03 -14.13
C TYR A 84 -3.22 18.64 -15.50
N SER A 85 -4.18 17.74 -15.54
CA SER A 85 -4.78 17.25 -16.79
C SER A 85 -6.21 17.79 -17.00
N LYS A 86 -6.39 18.68 -17.95
CA LYS A 86 -7.72 19.16 -18.37
C LYS A 86 -8.57 18.04 -18.97
N GLU A 87 -7.94 17.06 -19.61
CA GLU A 87 -8.62 15.88 -20.17
C GLU A 87 -9.29 15.06 -19.06
N VAL A 88 -8.54 14.75 -17.99
CA VAL A 88 -9.08 14.02 -16.83
C VAL A 88 -10.16 14.82 -16.12
N GLU A 89 -9.95 16.13 -15.94
CA GLU A 89 -10.99 17.01 -15.36
C GLU A 89 -12.29 16.98 -16.17
N LYS A 90 -12.18 17.00 -17.50
CA LYS A 90 -13.35 16.93 -18.39
C LYS A 90 -14.03 15.57 -18.30
N ALA A 91 -13.27 14.49 -18.30
CA ALA A 91 -13.78 13.13 -18.23
C ALA A 91 -14.55 12.88 -16.93
N ILE A 92 -13.96 13.21 -15.78
CA ILE A 92 -14.64 13.01 -14.48
C ILE A 92 -15.90 13.88 -14.35
N LYS A 93 -15.89 15.10 -14.86
CA LYS A 93 -17.08 15.96 -14.86
C LYS A 93 -18.21 15.39 -15.72
N ARG A 94 -17.89 14.83 -16.89
CA ARG A 94 -18.87 14.16 -17.75
C ARG A 94 -19.50 12.98 -17.03
N GLU A 95 -18.69 12.13 -16.40
CA GLU A 95 -19.21 10.99 -15.67
C GLU A 95 -20.10 11.43 -14.50
N ILE A 96 -19.66 12.43 -13.71
CA ILE A 96 -20.46 13.00 -12.62
C ILE A 96 -21.81 13.52 -13.11
N ASP A 97 -21.84 14.20 -14.26
CA ASP A 97 -23.09 14.73 -14.83
C ASP A 97 -24.08 13.61 -15.21
N ASP A 98 -23.55 12.51 -15.76
CA ASP A 98 -24.38 11.39 -16.21
C ASP A 98 -24.82 10.47 -15.05
N VAL A 99 -23.89 10.16 -14.12
CA VAL A 99 -24.16 9.16 -13.05
C VAL A 99 -24.62 9.80 -11.73
N LYS A 100 -24.43 11.09 -11.53
CA LYS A 100 -24.84 11.87 -10.33
C LYS A 100 -24.47 11.17 -9.01
N PRO A 101 -23.17 10.96 -8.73
CA PRO A 101 -22.75 10.32 -7.51
C PRO A 101 -22.95 11.22 -6.29
N ASP A 102 -23.16 10.62 -5.12
CA ASP A 102 -23.23 11.35 -3.85
C ASP A 102 -21.83 11.76 -3.35
N LEU A 103 -20.81 10.98 -3.73
CA LEU A 103 -19.44 11.10 -3.21
C LEU A 103 -18.43 10.57 -4.23
N VAL A 104 -17.22 11.18 -4.25
CA VAL A 104 -16.03 10.63 -4.91
C VAL A 104 -15.11 10.02 -3.87
N TYR A 105 -14.85 8.71 -3.95
CA TYR A 105 -13.82 8.03 -3.16
C TYR A 105 -12.58 7.79 -4.01
N LEU A 106 -11.53 8.53 -3.72
CA LEU A 106 -10.30 8.56 -4.51
C LEU A 106 -9.22 7.72 -3.82
N ILE A 107 -8.74 6.66 -4.48
CA ILE A 107 -7.78 5.71 -3.89
C ILE A 107 -6.37 5.95 -4.45
N HIS A 108 -6.17 5.77 -5.75
CA HIS A 108 -4.84 5.89 -6.34
C HIS A 108 -4.92 6.58 -7.71
N PHE A 109 -4.31 7.75 -7.85
CA PHE A 109 -4.46 8.62 -9.04
C PHE A 109 -3.18 9.31 -9.47
N VAL A 110 -2.20 9.43 -8.58
CA VAL A 110 -1.01 10.28 -8.77
C VAL A 110 -0.22 9.89 -10.01
N ASN A 111 0.22 10.90 -10.78
CA ASN A 111 0.97 10.81 -12.04
C ASN A 111 0.25 10.09 -13.21
N LYS A 112 -0.94 9.53 -12.98
CA LYS A 112 -1.70 8.79 -14.01
C LYS A 112 -3.03 9.45 -14.34
N LEU A 113 -3.84 9.81 -13.33
CA LEU A 113 -5.10 10.53 -13.48
C LEU A 113 -4.98 12.02 -13.15
N SER A 114 -3.94 12.45 -12.44
CA SER A 114 -3.77 13.85 -12.00
C SER A 114 -4.75 14.29 -10.88
N PRO A 115 -4.33 15.21 -10.01
CA PRO A 115 -5.22 15.82 -9.01
C PRO A 115 -6.37 16.64 -9.57
N SER A 116 -6.43 16.83 -10.90
CA SER A 116 -7.56 17.47 -11.57
C SER A 116 -8.91 16.75 -11.34
N VAL A 117 -8.88 15.45 -10.97
CA VAL A 117 -10.06 14.70 -10.49
C VAL A 117 -10.72 15.41 -9.31
N ILE A 118 -9.95 15.83 -8.31
CA ILE A 118 -10.45 16.53 -7.11
C ILE A 118 -11.14 17.83 -7.52
N ARG A 119 -10.47 18.61 -8.38
CA ARG A 119 -11.03 19.89 -8.85
C ARG A 119 -12.26 19.70 -9.74
N GLY A 120 -12.28 18.64 -10.55
CA GLY A 120 -13.43 18.28 -11.38
C GLY A 120 -14.66 17.96 -10.53
N ALA A 121 -14.51 17.14 -9.51
CA ALA A 121 -15.56 16.78 -8.55
C ALA A 121 -16.07 18.02 -7.78
N ARG A 122 -15.15 18.83 -7.24
CA ARG A 122 -15.48 20.04 -6.50
C ARG A 122 -16.30 21.04 -7.34
N LYS A 123 -15.93 21.23 -8.63
CA LYS A 123 -16.69 22.11 -9.54
C LYS A 123 -18.12 21.62 -9.80
N LYS A 124 -18.41 20.36 -9.53
CA LYS A 124 -19.73 19.74 -9.63
C LYS A 124 -20.45 19.67 -8.28
N GLY A 125 -19.85 20.23 -7.22
CA GLY A 125 -20.44 20.16 -5.88
C GLY A 125 -20.43 18.76 -5.26
N ILE A 126 -19.55 17.87 -5.71
CA ILE A 126 -19.45 16.50 -5.16
C ILE A 126 -18.27 16.43 -4.17
N PRO A 127 -18.50 15.98 -2.93
CA PRO A 127 -17.44 15.86 -1.92
C PRO A 127 -16.45 14.76 -2.30
N VAL A 128 -15.17 14.99 -1.99
CA VAL A 128 -14.08 14.06 -2.28
C VAL A 128 -13.49 13.55 -0.98
N VAL A 129 -13.49 12.24 -0.79
CA VAL A 129 -12.72 11.56 0.27
C VAL A 129 -11.51 10.89 -0.38
N LEU A 130 -10.32 11.16 0.14
CA LEU A 130 -9.06 10.68 -0.42
C LEU A 130 -8.40 9.67 0.51
N ARG A 131 -8.23 8.42 0.05
CA ARG A 131 -7.42 7.43 0.74
C ARG A 131 -5.95 7.55 0.35
N LEU A 132 -5.09 7.53 1.35
CA LEU A 132 -3.63 7.59 1.17
C LEU A 132 -3.04 6.19 1.35
N SER A 133 -2.54 5.62 0.25
CA SER A 133 -1.87 4.31 0.26
C SER A 133 -0.34 4.42 0.35
N ASP A 134 0.20 5.61 0.15
CA ASP A 134 1.62 5.94 0.18
C ASP A 134 1.85 7.39 0.68
N TYR A 135 3.09 7.85 0.64
CA TYR A 135 3.50 9.15 1.16
C TYR A 135 3.56 10.26 0.11
N PHE A 136 2.84 10.17 -0.99
CA PHE A 136 2.95 11.06 -2.15
C PHE A 136 2.69 12.55 -1.85
N LEU A 137 1.94 12.87 -0.81
CA LEU A 137 1.69 14.26 -0.36
C LEU A 137 2.92 14.86 0.33
N LEU A 138 3.77 14.03 0.91
CA LEU A 138 4.91 14.44 1.75
C LEU A 138 6.25 14.20 1.08
N CYS A 139 6.41 13.08 0.37
CA CYS A 139 7.66 12.66 -0.25
C CYS A 139 7.54 12.61 -1.78
N PRO A 140 8.41 13.29 -2.55
CA PRO A 140 8.40 13.22 -4.01
C PRO A 140 8.60 11.81 -4.57
N ARG A 141 9.30 10.95 -3.84
CA ARG A 141 9.55 9.55 -4.16
C ARG A 141 8.45 8.60 -3.70
N PHE A 142 7.54 9.02 -2.82
CA PHE A 142 6.39 8.29 -2.24
C PHE A 142 6.72 7.33 -1.11
N ASP A 143 7.98 7.04 -0.81
CA ASP A 143 8.42 5.96 0.06
C ASP A 143 9.33 6.39 1.22
N PHE A 144 9.71 7.65 1.29
CA PHE A 144 10.69 8.17 2.26
C PHE A 144 12.02 7.39 2.28
N MET A 145 12.46 6.87 1.11
CA MET A 145 13.70 6.11 1.00
C MET A 145 14.76 6.87 0.19
N TYR A 146 16.02 6.75 0.65
CA TYR A 146 17.19 7.13 -0.12
C TYR A 146 18.40 6.29 0.34
N GLU A 147 19.11 5.64 -0.61
CA GLU A 147 20.29 4.80 -0.34
C GLU A 147 20.05 3.81 0.82
N LYS A 148 19.04 2.96 0.71
CA LYS A 148 18.64 1.91 1.68
C LYS A 148 18.28 2.44 3.08
N ARG A 149 18.03 3.73 3.24
CA ARG A 149 17.71 4.35 4.53
C ARG A 149 16.47 5.22 4.43
N VAL A 150 15.77 5.33 5.54
CA VAL A 150 14.70 6.30 5.66
C VAL A 150 15.26 7.71 5.48
N CYS A 151 14.56 8.53 4.70
CA CYS A 151 14.95 9.91 4.39
C CYS A 151 13.74 10.84 4.49
N GLU A 152 13.79 11.77 5.43
CA GLU A 152 12.79 12.81 5.65
C GLU A 152 13.30 14.22 5.32
N GLU A 153 14.42 14.35 4.59
CA GLU A 153 15.02 15.65 4.32
C GLU A 153 14.09 16.62 3.58
N CYS A 154 13.16 16.12 2.77
CA CYS A 154 12.20 16.99 2.09
C CYS A 154 11.23 17.68 3.04
N LEU A 155 10.95 17.09 4.20
CA LEU A 155 10.10 17.68 5.25
C LEU A 155 10.86 18.78 6.01
N THR A 156 12.14 18.57 6.31
CA THR A 156 12.94 19.48 7.16
C THR A 156 13.70 20.52 6.37
N LYS A 157 14.30 20.13 5.22
CA LYS A 157 15.18 20.99 4.39
C LYS A 157 14.49 21.45 3.08
N GLY A 158 13.24 20.98 2.84
CA GLY A 158 12.48 21.27 1.62
C GLY A 158 12.93 20.44 0.41
N TYR A 159 12.20 20.57 -0.67
CA TYR A 159 12.29 19.72 -1.87
C TYR A 159 13.60 19.87 -2.68
N ARG A 160 14.47 20.83 -2.34
CA ARG A 160 15.80 20.94 -2.97
C ARG A 160 16.63 19.66 -2.76
N SER A 161 16.47 18.99 -1.62
CA SER A 161 17.13 17.71 -1.32
C SER A 161 16.77 16.63 -2.35
N CYS A 162 15.49 16.53 -2.73
CA CYS A 162 15.04 15.57 -3.74
C CYS A 162 15.71 15.82 -5.11
N ILE A 163 15.82 17.09 -5.54
CA ILE A 163 16.45 17.45 -6.82
C ILE A 163 17.94 17.11 -6.79
N LYS A 164 18.64 17.51 -5.73
CA LYS A 164 20.09 17.25 -5.56
C LYS A 164 20.39 15.74 -5.55
N LYS A 165 19.58 14.96 -4.86
CA LYS A 165 19.72 13.51 -4.74
C LYS A 165 19.16 12.73 -5.93
N ARG A 166 18.49 13.39 -6.88
CA ARG A 166 17.82 12.76 -8.03
C ARG A 166 16.87 11.63 -7.60
N CYS A 167 16.09 11.87 -6.52
CA CYS A 167 15.32 10.83 -5.84
C CYS A 167 14.34 10.08 -6.75
N VAL A 168 13.75 10.75 -7.76
CA VAL A 168 12.77 10.13 -8.65
C VAL A 168 13.49 9.38 -9.77
N LYS A 169 13.54 8.06 -9.67
CA LYS A 169 14.18 7.14 -10.65
C LYS A 169 15.62 7.51 -11.02
N GLY A 170 16.39 8.09 -10.11
CA GLY A 170 17.77 8.53 -10.39
C GLY A 170 17.89 9.70 -11.38
N SER A 171 16.75 10.25 -11.85
CA SER A 171 16.68 11.26 -12.91
C SER A 171 16.53 12.66 -12.33
N LEU A 172 17.43 13.57 -12.72
CA LEU A 172 17.32 14.99 -12.38
C LEU A 172 16.00 15.59 -12.94
N PHE A 173 15.70 15.31 -14.21
CA PHE A 173 14.51 15.81 -14.87
C PHE A 173 13.23 15.34 -14.18
N ALA A 174 13.11 14.04 -13.90
CA ALA A 174 11.94 13.48 -13.21
C ALA A 174 11.80 14.08 -11.79
N SER A 175 12.90 14.29 -11.07
CA SER A 175 12.89 14.91 -9.74
C SER A 175 12.44 16.37 -9.79
N VAL A 176 12.90 17.15 -10.78
CA VAL A 176 12.47 18.54 -10.98
C VAL A 176 10.98 18.60 -11.32
N VAL A 177 10.51 17.79 -12.27
CA VAL A 177 9.09 17.73 -12.67
C VAL A 177 8.22 17.37 -11.47
N ARG A 178 8.63 16.38 -10.68
CA ARG A 178 7.83 15.95 -9.51
C ARG A 178 7.78 17.03 -8.44
N VAL A 179 8.90 17.66 -8.13
CA VAL A 179 8.96 18.77 -7.16
C VAL A 179 8.14 19.96 -7.65
N PHE A 180 8.24 20.29 -8.93
CA PHE A 180 7.40 21.33 -9.53
C PHE A 180 5.92 20.99 -9.40
N SER A 181 5.51 19.76 -9.73
CA SER A 181 4.12 19.32 -9.59
C SER A 181 3.61 19.50 -8.16
N MET A 182 4.39 19.04 -7.14
CA MET A 182 4.00 19.17 -5.74
C MET A 182 3.84 20.63 -5.30
N LYS A 183 4.78 21.50 -5.71
CA LYS A 183 4.69 22.94 -5.42
C LYS A 183 3.51 23.59 -6.14
N PHE A 184 3.26 23.21 -7.39
CA PHE A 184 2.13 23.71 -8.16
C PHE A 184 0.80 23.28 -7.54
N HIS A 185 0.67 22.01 -7.13
CA HIS A 185 -0.52 21.53 -6.43
C HIS A 185 -0.80 22.29 -5.14
N LYS A 186 0.27 22.61 -4.36
CA LYS A 186 0.14 23.45 -3.18
C LYS A 186 -0.27 24.87 -3.53
N LEU A 187 0.32 25.48 -4.58
CA LEU A 187 0.00 26.83 -5.02
C LEU A 187 -1.45 26.99 -5.48
N ILE A 188 -1.99 25.99 -6.20
CA ILE A 188 -3.38 26.02 -6.65
C ILE A 188 -4.38 25.47 -5.63
N HIS A 189 -3.92 25.13 -4.44
CA HIS A 189 -4.75 24.63 -3.33
C HIS A 189 -5.64 23.45 -3.71
N VAL A 190 -5.11 22.52 -4.53
CA VAL A 190 -5.93 21.45 -5.11
C VAL A 190 -6.44 20.47 -4.04
N TYR A 191 -5.66 20.23 -2.99
CA TYR A 191 -6.01 19.31 -1.91
C TYR A 191 -6.93 19.94 -0.85
N ASP A 192 -7.08 21.25 -0.82
CA ASP A 192 -8.04 21.94 0.08
C ASP A 192 -9.50 21.58 -0.26
N GLY A 193 -9.72 21.08 -1.51
CA GLY A 193 -10.99 20.54 -1.95
C GLY A 193 -11.29 19.12 -1.49
N VAL A 194 -10.39 18.49 -0.75
CA VAL A 194 -10.61 17.16 -0.15
C VAL A 194 -11.37 17.37 1.16
N TYR A 195 -12.52 16.70 1.28
CA TYR A 195 -13.32 16.75 2.49
C TYR A 195 -12.63 16.01 3.65
N ALA A 196 -12.15 14.79 3.39
CA ALA A 196 -11.45 13.98 4.36
C ALA A 196 -10.33 13.15 3.73
N PHE A 197 -9.25 12.98 4.49
CA PHE A 197 -8.13 12.09 4.17
C PHE A 197 -8.26 10.82 5.00
N ILE A 198 -8.24 9.67 4.35
CA ILE A 198 -8.23 8.36 5.01
C ILE A 198 -6.80 7.83 5.02
N THR A 199 -6.23 7.63 6.20
CA THR A 199 -4.92 6.99 6.36
C THR A 199 -5.10 5.56 6.87
N PRO A 200 -4.30 4.59 6.40
CA PRO A 200 -4.39 3.22 6.90
C PRO A 200 -3.73 3.05 8.30
N SER A 201 -2.95 4.03 8.76
CA SER A 201 -2.19 3.98 10.00
C SER A 201 -2.19 5.33 10.73
N GLU A 202 -2.06 5.28 12.04
CA GLU A 202 -1.84 6.48 12.88
C GLU A 202 -0.48 7.12 12.55
N PHE A 203 0.52 6.31 12.21
CA PHE A 203 1.83 6.81 11.75
C PHE A 203 1.70 7.78 10.57
N LEU A 204 0.95 7.41 9.53
CA LEU A 204 0.73 8.31 8.40
C LEU A 204 -0.13 9.52 8.79
N LYS A 205 -1.16 9.35 9.64
CA LYS A 205 -1.96 10.44 10.17
C LYS A 205 -1.07 11.48 10.86
N GLN A 206 -0.22 11.03 11.79
CA GLN A 206 0.71 11.91 12.51
C GLN A 206 1.71 12.60 11.56
N LYS A 207 2.22 11.89 10.55
CA LYS A 207 3.09 12.50 9.54
C LYS A 207 2.40 13.61 8.75
N LEU A 208 1.14 13.46 8.40
CA LEU A 208 0.37 14.48 7.69
C LEU A 208 0.09 15.69 8.60
N SER A 209 -0.42 15.47 9.82
CA SER A 209 -0.72 16.52 10.78
C SER A 209 0.53 17.34 11.12
N ALA A 210 1.67 16.68 11.38
CA ALA A 210 2.95 17.36 11.62
C ALA A 210 3.48 18.15 10.42
N ASN A 211 2.92 17.97 9.21
CA ASN A 211 3.34 18.66 7.98
C ASN A 211 2.25 19.57 7.38
N GLY A 212 1.34 20.05 8.23
CA GLY A 212 0.40 21.13 7.93
C GLY A 212 -0.92 20.71 7.30
N PHE A 213 -1.29 19.44 7.38
CA PHE A 213 -2.66 19.00 7.09
C PHE A 213 -3.53 19.14 8.35
N GLU A 214 -4.76 19.61 8.20
CA GLU A 214 -5.73 19.76 9.26
C GLU A 214 -6.09 18.41 9.88
N GLU A 215 -5.83 18.22 11.17
CA GLU A 215 -5.98 16.92 11.84
C GLU A 215 -7.42 16.43 11.81
N GLU A 216 -8.38 17.34 11.89
CA GLU A 216 -9.82 17.06 11.89
C GLU A 216 -10.29 16.45 10.56
N LYS A 217 -9.55 16.70 9.48
CA LYS A 217 -9.81 16.10 8.16
C LYS A 217 -9.12 14.76 7.97
N ILE A 218 -8.28 14.30 8.92
CA ILE A 218 -7.50 13.06 8.77
C ILE A 218 -8.09 11.97 9.65
N HIS A 219 -8.64 10.94 9.02
CA HIS A 219 -9.24 9.79 9.71
C HIS A 219 -8.36 8.55 9.51
N CYS A 220 -7.92 7.94 10.61
CA CYS A 220 -7.22 6.66 10.55
C CYS A 220 -8.25 5.54 10.42
N ILE A 221 -8.32 4.93 9.24
CA ILE A 221 -9.18 3.77 8.95
C ILE A 221 -8.28 2.69 8.37
N PRO A 222 -7.83 1.71 9.18
CA PRO A 222 -6.93 0.65 8.73
C PRO A 222 -7.50 -0.15 7.57
N THR A 223 -6.63 -0.73 6.76
CA THR A 223 -7.03 -1.72 5.75
C THR A 223 -7.62 -2.93 6.46
N PHE A 224 -8.61 -3.54 5.85
CA PHE A 224 -9.23 -4.78 6.33
C PHE A 224 -8.86 -5.96 5.44
N THR A 225 -9.05 -7.16 5.95
CA THR A 225 -9.04 -8.37 5.13
C THR A 225 -10.42 -9.01 5.15
N ALA A 226 -10.86 -9.51 4.00
CA ALA A 226 -12.05 -10.33 3.94
C ALA A 226 -11.79 -11.60 4.78
N SER A 227 -12.40 -11.68 5.96
CA SER A 227 -12.24 -12.82 6.84
C SER A 227 -12.81 -14.07 6.14
N LYS A 228 -11.95 -15.04 5.87
CA LYS A 228 -12.45 -16.38 5.51
C LYS A 228 -13.02 -17.00 6.79
N THR A 229 -14.31 -17.27 6.79
CA THR A 229 -15.08 -17.82 7.93
C THR A 229 -14.64 -19.22 8.37
N LYS A 230 -13.87 -19.93 7.56
CA LYS A 230 -13.34 -21.27 7.86
C LYS A 230 -11.81 -21.27 7.70
N VAL A 231 -11.12 -20.66 8.64
CA VAL A 231 -9.71 -20.96 8.87
C VAL A 231 -9.71 -22.18 9.80
N GLY A 232 -9.12 -23.29 9.37
CA GLY A 232 -9.00 -24.52 10.21
C GLY A 232 -8.33 -24.22 11.54
N GLU A 233 -8.28 -25.24 12.43
CA GLU A 233 -7.60 -25.12 13.72
C GLU A 233 -6.18 -24.53 13.56
N PRO A 234 -5.76 -23.64 14.48
CA PRO A 234 -4.40 -23.10 14.47
C PRO A 234 -3.37 -24.21 14.49
N GLN A 235 -2.42 -24.18 13.59
CA GLN A 235 -1.34 -25.17 13.53
C GLN A 235 -0.02 -24.49 13.89
N ILE A 236 0.81 -25.17 14.69
CA ILE A 236 2.20 -24.76 14.91
C ILE A 236 3.05 -25.40 13.83
N GLY A 237 3.61 -24.56 12.97
CA GLY A 237 4.50 -25.03 11.92
C GLY A 237 5.95 -25.12 12.36
N SER A 238 6.83 -25.49 11.42
CA SER A 238 8.24 -25.79 11.69
C SER A 238 9.23 -24.76 11.12
N TYR A 239 8.76 -23.75 10.39
CA TYR A 239 9.64 -22.79 9.71
C TYR A 239 9.17 -21.35 9.89
N GLY A 240 10.11 -20.40 9.83
CA GLY A 240 9.80 -18.99 9.64
C GLY A 240 9.39 -18.72 8.19
N LEU A 241 8.45 -17.80 7.96
CA LEU A 241 7.98 -17.47 6.62
C LEU A 241 8.11 -15.97 6.35
N TYR A 242 8.84 -15.61 5.31
CA TYR A 242 8.69 -14.32 4.63
C TYR A 242 7.80 -14.50 3.40
N PHE A 243 6.82 -13.63 3.21
CA PHE A 243 6.04 -13.57 1.96
C PHE A 243 5.71 -12.15 1.56
N GLY A 244 5.88 -11.84 0.28
CA GLY A 244 5.71 -10.50 -0.26
C GLY A 244 6.68 -10.20 -1.39
N ARG A 245 6.78 -8.92 -1.77
CA ARG A 245 7.76 -8.48 -2.78
C ARG A 245 9.18 -8.65 -2.26
N ILE A 246 10.04 -9.23 -3.08
CA ILE A 246 11.46 -9.36 -2.75
C ILE A 246 12.18 -8.17 -3.37
N THR A 247 12.18 -7.08 -2.64
CA THR A 247 12.80 -5.80 -3.01
C THR A 247 13.60 -5.25 -1.84
N GLU A 248 14.54 -4.36 -2.12
CA GLU A 248 15.48 -3.82 -1.15
C GLU A 248 14.78 -3.25 0.10
N GLU A 249 13.73 -2.45 -0.09
CA GLU A 249 13.01 -1.80 1.01
C GLU A 249 12.26 -2.79 1.93
N LYS A 250 12.01 -4.01 1.45
CA LYS A 250 11.37 -5.07 2.25
C LYS A 250 12.34 -5.80 3.19
N GLY A 251 13.65 -5.54 3.06
CA GLY A 251 14.66 -5.95 4.04
C GLY A 251 14.91 -7.46 4.15
N VAL A 252 14.61 -8.24 3.10
CA VAL A 252 14.81 -9.70 3.07
C VAL A 252 16.26 -10.08 3.35
N GLU A 253 17.19 -9.19 3.02
CA GLU A 253 18.62 -9.33 3.33
C GLU A 253 18.86 -9.57 4.84
N THR A 254 18.15 -8.87 5.72
CA THR A 254 18.25 -9.05 7.17
C THR A 254 17.85 -10.47 7.59
N VAL A 255 16.83 -11.05 6.93
CA VAL A 255 16.43 -12.43 7.15
C VAL A 255 17.53 -13.40 6.72
N VAL A 256 18.10 -13.20 5.53
CA VAL A 256 19.20 -14.04 5.03
C VAL A 256 20.40 -14.00 5.98
N GLN A 257 20.82 -12.82 6.45
CA GLN A 257 21.92 -12.67 7.40
C GLN A 257 21.62 -13.31 8.77
N ALA A 258 20.38 -13.27 9.23
CA ALA A 258 19.99 -13.93 10.48
C ALA A 258 20.03 -15.45 10.34
N TYR A 259 19.51 -16.00 9.26
CA TYR A 259 19.46 -17.45 9.05
C TYR A 259 20.81 -18.07 8.63
N GLU A 260 21.74 -17.30 8.12
CA GLU A 260 23.14 -17.72 7.99
C GLU A 260 23.73 -18.14 9.33
N LYS A 261 23.35 -17.46 10.44
CA LYS A 261 23.80 -17.75 11.80
C LYS A 261 22.90 -18.75 12.55
N LEU A 262 21.62 -18.86 12.14
CA LEU A 262 20.61 -19.73 12.75
C LEU A 262 20.49 -21.08 12.01
N GLN A 263 21.57 -21.83 11.86
CA GLN A 263 21.59 -23.07 11.05
C GLN A 263 20.59 -24.14 11.47
N LYS A 264 20.12 -24.13 12.74
CA LYS A 264 19.09 -25.05 13.28
C LYS A 264 17.67 -24.75 12.76
N TYR A 265 17.41 -23.51 12.31
CA TYR A 265 16.07 -23.05 11.93
C TYR A 265 15.97 -22.94 10.42
N THR A 266 14.79 -23.21 9.89
CA THR A 266 14.51 -23.06 8.45
C THR A 266 13.64 -21.83 8.20
N VAL A 267 13.91 -21.12 7.10
CA VAL A 267 13.04 -20.06 6.61
C VAL A 267 12.65 -20.31 5.16
N LYS A 268 11.38 -20.05 4.85
CA LYS A 268 10.88 -20.03 3.49
C LYS A 268 10.66 -18.57 3.06
N ILE A 269 11.12 -18.25 1.86
CA ILE A 269 10.99 -16.91 1.27
C ILE A 269 10.11 -17.04 0.03
N MET A 270 8.94 -16.39 0.05
CA MET A 270 7.93 -16.48 -0.98
C MET A 270 7.66 -15.10 -1.59
N GLY A 271 7.74 -15.01 -2.90
CA GLY A 271 7.55 -13.79 -3.68
C GLY A 271 8.09 -13.95 -5.09
N ASP A 272 8.06 -12.89 -5.88
CA ASP A 272 8.71 -12.91 -7.20
C ASP A 272 10.23 -13.01 -7.00
N ASP A 273 10.76 -14.16 -7.29
CA ASP A 273 12.16 -14.51 -7.08
C ASP A 273 13.04 -14.28 -8.33
N THR A 274 12.49 -13.58 -9.32
CA THR A 274 13.19 -13.10 -10.51
C THR A 274 13.65 -11.64 -10.39
N THR A 275 13.33 -10.96 -9.31
CA THR A 275 13.76 -9.58 -9.04
C THR A 275 15.28 -9.50 -8.87
N GLU A 276 15.86 -8.34 -9.16
CA GLU A 276 17.31 -8.11 -8.98
C GLU A 276 17.77 -8.43 -7.56
N GLU A 277 16.95 -8.05 -6.56
CA GLU A 277 17.24 -8.32 -5.16
C GLU A 277 17.20 -9.83 -4.85
N ALA A 278 16.20 -10.55 -5.35
CA ALA A 278 16.12 -12.00 -5.16
C ALA A 278 17.31 -12.73 -5.81
N ILE A 279 17.71 -12.32 -7.01
CA ILE A 279 18.87 -12.89 -7.71
C ILE A 279 20.15 -12.61 -6.89
N ARG A 280 20.32 -11.40 -6.36
CA ARG A 280 21.45 -11.03 -5.51
C ARG A 280 21.52 -11.90 -4.25
N LEU A 281 20.39 -12.06 -3.56
CA LEU A 281 20.30 -12.86 -2.33
C LEU A 281 20.55 -14.36 -2.59
N LYS A 282 19.98 -14.92 -3.65
CA LYS A 282 20.25 -16.32 -4.06
C LYS A 282 21.73 -16.57 -4.35
N ARG A 283 22.41 -15.61 -4.98
CA ARG A 283 23.87 -15.68 -5.21
C ARG A 283 24.61 -15.70 -3.88
N TYR A 284 24.30 -14.78 -2.98
CA TYR A 284 24.91 -14.72 -1.64
C TYR A 284 24.73 -16.04 -0.89
N ILE A 285 23.52 -16.59 -0.85
CA ILE A 285 23.22 -17.87 -0.18
C ILE A 285 24.06 -19.01 -0.76
N LYS A 286 24.22 -19.06 -2.08
CA LYS A 286 25.04 -20.07 -2.74
C LYS A 286 26.53 -19.94 -2.41
N GLU A 287 27.07 -18.72 -2.45
CA GLU A 287 28.48 -18.41 -2.12
C GLU A 287 28.82 -18.76 -0.69
N HIS A 288 27.90 -18.47 0.27
CA HIS A 288 28.08 -18.75 1.71
C HIS A 288 27.61 -20.15 2.12
N LYS A 289 27.16 -20.98 1.16
CA LYS A 289 26.69 -22.36 1.38
C LYS A 289 25.59 -22.47 2.44
N ILE A 290 24.68 -21.51 2.50
CA ILE A 290 23.56 -21.49 3.43
C ILE A 290 22.50 -22.49 2.95
N LYS A 291 22.11 -23.45 3.81
CA LYS A 291 21.27 -24.60 3.43
C LYS A 291 19.84 -24.54 3.99
N ASN A 292 19.56 -23.65 4.90
CA ASN A 292 18.31 -23.55 5.65
C ASN A 292 17.40 -22.41 5.19
N ILE A 293 17.63 -21.90 3.96
CA ILE A 293 16.80 -20.87 3.30
C ILE A 293 16.26 -21.45 2.00
N GLU A 294 14.95 -21.45 1.85
CA GLU A 294 14.25 -21.94 0.66
C GLU A 294 13.47 -20.81 -0.02
N PHE A 295 13.70 -20.57 -1.31
CA PHE A 295 12.91 -19.69 -2.15
C PHE A 295 11.80 -20.48 -2.86
N LEU A 296 10.54 -20.08 -2.64
CA LEU A 296 9.36 -20.80 -3.14
C LEU A 296 8.81 -20.20 -4.46
N GLY A 297 9.36 -19.07 -4.91
CA GLY A 297 8.75 -18.29 -5.99
C GLY A 297 7.44 -17.62 -5.59
N PHE A 298 6.73 -17.08 -6.55
CA PHE A 298 5.41 -16.47 -6.31
C PHE A 298 4.33 -17.54 -6.17
N LYS A 299 3.51 -17.44 -5.11
CA LYS A 299 2.38 -18.33 -4.83
C LYS A 299 1.14 -17.50 -4.56
N SER A 300 -0.04 -18.10 -4.81
CA SER A 300 -1.35 -17.45 -4.60
C SER A 300 -2.42 -18.50 -4.30
N GLY A 301 -3.61 -18.06 -3.89
CA GLY A 301 -4.74 -18.94 -3.60
C GLY A 301 -4.44 -19.94 -2.49
N GLU A 302 -4.92 -21.18 -2.65
CA GLU A 302 -4.78 -22.24 -1.64
C GLU A 302 -3.32 -22.60 -1.32
N GLU A 303 -2.45 -22.58 -2.32
CA GLU A 303 -1.03 -22.87 -2.12
C GLU A 303 -0.36 -21.85 -1.16
N LEU A 304 -0.68 -20.54 -1.33
CA LEU A 304 -0.24 -19.50 -0.40
C LEU A 304 -0.78 -19.75 1.01
N GLU A 305 -2.05 -20.09 1.13
CA GLU A 305 -2.70 -20.34 2.42
C GLU A 305 -2.06 -21.51 3.18
N ASP A 306 -1.78 -22.61 2.49
CA ASP A 306 -1.19 -23.80 3.09
C ASP A 306 0.26 -23.53 3.54
N ILE A 307 1.01 -22.73 2.77
CA ILE A 307 2.35 -22.31 3.18
C ILE A 307 2.26 -21.41 4.44
N ILE A 308 1.29 -20.50 4.53
CA ILE A 308 1.12 -19.68 5.75
C ILE A 308 0.70 -20.55 6.93
N LYS A 309 -0.24 -21.49 6.76
CA LYS A 309 -0.67 -22.42 7.81
C LYS A 309 0.48 -23.26 8.36
N GLY A 310 1.38 -23.73 7.49
CA GLY A 310 2.56 -24.51 7.86
C GLY A 310 3.68 -23.70 8.50
N ALA A 311 3.60 -22.37 8.54
CA ALA A 311 4.59 -21.54 9.19
C ALA A 311 4.44 -21.55 10.72
N ARG A 312 5.55 -21.43 11.45
CA ARG A 312 5.58 -21.20 12.89
C ARG A 312 5.29 -19.75 13.23
N PHE A 313 5.87 -18.84 12.47
CA PHE A 313 5.67 -17.38 12.52
C PHE A 313 5.97 -16.78 11.15
N THR A 314 5.57 -15.54 10.98
CA THR A 314 5.88 -14.79 9.75
C THR A 314 6.80 -13.60 10.03
N LEU A 315 7.48 -13.13 8.99
CA LEU A 315 8.51 -12.11 9.05
C LEU A 315 8.13 -10.90 8.20
N ILE A 316 8.25 -9.70 8.78
CA ILE A 316 8.10 -8.42 8.06
C ILE A 316 9.34 -7.56 8.35
N PRO A 317 10.47 -7.82 7.68
CA PRO A 317 11.75 -7.20 7.99
C PRO A 317 11.96 -5.85 7.30
N SER A 318 10.90 -5.13 6.99
CA SER A 318 10.94 -3.87 6.23
C SER A 318 11.92 -2.86 6.82
N ILE A 319 12.72 -2.22 5.95
CA ILE A 319 13.66 -1.16 6.32
C ILE A 319 13.16 0.24 5.96
N TRP A 320 11.92 0.33 5.50
CA TRP A 320 11.23 1.57 5.14
C TRP A 320 9.94 1.74 5.95
N TYR A 321 9.32 2.89 5.83
CA TYR A 321 8.00 3.14 6.42
C TYR A 321 6.93 2.37 5.64
N ASP A 322 6.73 1.10 6.00
CA ASP A 322 5.64 0.32 5.42
C ASP A 322 4.30 0.88 5.89
N ASN A 323 3.36 1.02 4.97
CA ASN A 323 2.07 1.64 5.28
C ASN A 323 0.98 0.58 5.42
N LEU A 324 0.95 -0.10 6.55
CA LEU A 324 0.04 -1.18 6.92
C LEU A 324 0.07 -2.38 5.93
N PRO A 325 1.13 -3.21 5.96
CA PRO A 325 1.27 -4.32 5.02
C PRO A 325 0.19 -5.39 5.21
N ASN A 326 -0.46 -5.78 4.11
CA ASN A 326 -1.49 -6.83 4.12
C ASN A 326 -0.98 -8.18 4.62
N THR A 327 0.31 -8.46 4.44
CA THR A 327 0.95 -9.69 4.91
C THR A 327 0.83 -9.90 6.43
N ALA A 328 0.78 -8.82 7.22
CA ALA A 328 0.49 -8.94 8.64
C ALA A 328 -0.94 -9.42 8.88
N LEU A 329 -1.93 -8.83 8.18
CA LEU A 329 -3.33 -9.22 8.31
C LEU A 329 -3.57 -10.66 7.80
N GLU A 330 -2.91 -11.03 6.72
CA GLU A 330 -2.92 -12.39 6.18
C GLU A 330 -2.30 -13.39 7.18
N SER A 331 -1.24 -13.01 7.88
CA SER A 331 -0.65 -13.82 8.96
C SER A 331 -1.62 -13.98 10.14
N PHE A 332 -2.23 -12.90 10.57
CA PHE A 332 -3.21 -12.90 11.67
C PHE A 332 -4.44 -13.77 11.36
N GLN A 333 -4.85 -13.81 10.09
CA GLN A 333 -5.95 -14.66 9.64
C GLN A 333 -5.70 -16.14 9.93
N TYR A 334 -4.45 -16.59 9.85
CA TYR A 334 -4.04 -17.97 10.13
C TYR A 334 -3.44 -18.14 11.53
N SER A 335 -3.74 -17.23 12.45
CA SER A 335 -3.26 -17.24 13.83
C SER A 335 -1.73 -17.38 13.91
N LYS A 336 -1.01 -16.64 13.07
CA LYS A 336 0.46 -16.66 13.12
C LYS A 336 0.98 -15.44 13.87
N PRO A 337 1.90 -15.64 14.83
CA PRO A 337 2.66 -14.53 15.39
C PRO A 337 3.53 -13.90 14.29
N VAL A 338 3.75 -12.59 14.41
CA VAL A 338 4.55 -11.83 13.44
C VAL A 338 5.80 -11.27 14.11
N ILE A 339 6.97 -11.50 13.51
CA ILE A 339 8.18 -10.76 13.88
C ILE A 339 8.37 -9.65 12.84
N ALA A 340 8.29 -8.39 13.29
CA ALA A 340 8.35 -7.23 12.40
C ALA A 340 9.44 -6.24 12.81
N SER A 341 9.95 -5.48 11.85
CA SER A 341 10.80 -4.35 12.14
C SER A 341 10.05 -3.28 12.94
N ASN A 342 10.70 -2.70 13.94
CA ASN A 342 10.15 -1.57 14.71
C ASN A 342 10.26 -0.26 13.92
N ILE A 343 9.45 -0.10 12.89
CA ILE A 343 9.49 1.05 11.97
C ILE A 343 8.13 1.34 11.33
N GLY A 344 7.85 2.61 11.07
CA GLY A 344 6.63 3.04 10.38
C GLY A 344 5.35 2.62 11.10
N SER A 345 4.42 2.02 10.39
CA SER A 345 3.16 1.52 10.93
C SER A 345 3.24 0.11 11.54
N LEU A 346 4.37 -0.57 11.46
CA LEU A 346 4.49 -1.96 11.94
C LEU A 346 4.20 -2.12 13.43
N PRO A 347 4.62 -1.19 14.34
CA PRO A 347 4.24 -1.24 15.75
C PRO A 347 2.73 -1.09 16.03
N GLU A 348 1.98 -0.58 15.05
CA GLU A 348 0.51 -0.53 15.17
C GLU A 348 -0.16 -1.88 14.88
N LEU A 349 0.52 -2.76 14.16
CA LEU A 349 0.08 -4.12 13.85
C LEU A 349 0.56 -5.12 14.89
N VAL A 350 1.86 -5.08 15.18
CA VAL A 350 2.53 -6.00 16.09
C VAL A 350 2.78 -5.31 17.42
N VAL A 351 2.14 -5.78 18.47
CA VAL A 351 2.39 -5.38 19.87
C VAL A 351 3.44 -6.32 20.43
N ASP A 352 4.61 -5.75 20.76
CA ASP A 352 5.78 -6.54 21.21
C ASP A 352 5.45 -7.38 22.45
N GLY A 353 5.65 -8.69 22.37
CA GLY A 353 5.32 -9.65 23.43
C GLY A 353 3.85 -10.11 23.51
N GLU A 354 2.92 -9.54 22.72
CA GLU A 354 1.49 -9.90 22.74
C GLU A 354 1.09 -10.80 21.54
N ASN A 355 1.25 -10.29 20.31
CA ASN A 355 0.89 -11.00 19.07
C ASN A 355 2.09 -11.21 18.14
N GLY A 356 3.28 -10.99 18.66
CA GLY A 356 4.54 -11.14 17.95
C GLY A 356 5.66 -10.37 18.63
N TYR A 357 6.73 -10.12 17.88
CA TYR A 357 7.87 -9.36 18.37
C TYR A 357 8.31 -8.28 17.40
N LEU A 358 8.82 -7.18 17.96
CA LEU A 358 9.45 -6.10 17.20
C LEU A 358 10.98 -6.19 17.34
N PHE A 359 11.68 -6.01 16.22
CA PHE A 359 13.13 -5.96 16.19
C PHE A 359 13.62 -4.68 15.50
N LYS A 360 14.85 -4.28 15.78
CA LYS A 360 15.46 -3.07 15.20
C LYS A 360 15.67 -3.26 13.69
N PRO A 361 15.19 -2.36 12.84
CA PRO A 361 15.33 -2.46 11.39
C PRO A 361 16.76 -2.71 10.94
N ALA A 362 16.97 -3.61 9.99
CA ALA A 362 18.27 -4.02 9.45
C ALA A 362 19.25 -4.59 10.49
N ASP A 363 18.76 -5.09 11.61
CA ASP A 363 19.58 -5.69 12.66
C ASP A 363 19.32 -7.21 12.75
N ALA A 364 20.19 -7.99 12.10
CA ALA A 364 20.08 -9.45 12.06
C ALA A 364 20.26 -10.09 13.45
N GLU A 365 21.10 -9.51 14.33
CA GLU A 365 21.31 -10.04 15.68
C GLU A 365 20.08 -9.86 16.55
N ASP A 366 19.40 -8.72 16.43
CA ASP A 366 18.16 -8.52 17.18
C ASP A 366 17.04 -9.41 16.64
N LEU A 367 16.96 -9.60 15.31
CA LEU A 367 16.04 -10.56 14.71
C LEU A 367 16.27 -11.99 15.23
N ILE A 368 17.52 -12.42 15.33
CA ILE A 368 17.89 -13.73 15.90
C ILE A 368 17.36 -13.90 17.32
N LYS A 369 17.51 -12.89 18.17
CA LYS A 369 16.97 -12.92 19.54
C LYS A 369 15.46 -13.11 19.55
N LYS A 370 14.74 -12.39 18.68
CA LYS A 370 13.26 -12.50 18.61
C LYS A 370 12.80 -13.84 18.06
N ILE A 371 13.51 -14.42 17.09
CA ILE A 371 13.21 -15.76 16.56
C ILE A 371 13.32 -16.81 17.68
N LYS A 372 14.37 -16.78 18.48
CA LYS A 372 14.58 -17.73 19.58
C LYS A 372 13.50 -17.65 20.67
N LEU A 373 12.83 -16.52 20.86
CA LEU A 373 11.72 -16.41 21.81
C LEU A 373 10.47 -17.20 21.36
N LEU A 374 10.39 -17.59 20.09
CA LEU A 374 9.31 -18.41 19.53
C LEU A 374 9.67 -19.91 19.46
N ASP A 375 10.66 -20.39 20.22
CA ASP A 375 10.99 -21.83 20.35
C ASP A 375 9.92 -22.58 21.16
N ASP A 376 9.29 -21.92 22.12
CA ASP A 376 8.23 -22.49 22.96
C ASP A 376 6.88 -22.47 22.21
N ASP A 377 6.28 -23.64 22.06
CA ASP A 377 5.01 -23.83 21.38
C ASP A 377 3.86 -23.07 22.07
N THR A 378 3.89 -23.01 23.41
CA THR A 378 2.86 -22.29 24.18
C THR A 378 2.89 -20.79 23.93
N VAL A 379 4.07 -20.22 23.69
CA VAL A 379 4.25 -18.82 23.31
C VAL A 379 3.68 -18.58 21.90
N VAL A 380 3.97 -19.48 20.97
CA VAL A 380 3.47 -19.40 19.59
C VAL A 380 1.94 -19.46 19.55
N GLU A 381 1.32 -20.40 20.26
CA GLU A 381 -0.14 -20.53 20.36
C GLU A 381 -0.79 -19.29 20.95
N LYS A 382 -0.28 -18.81 22.08
CA LYS A 382 -0.79 -17.63 22.76
C LYS A 382 -0.73 -16.38 21.86
N MET A 383 0.41 -16.16 21.21
CA MET A 383 0.60 -15.03 20.30
C MET A 383 -0.23 -15.17 19.02
N GLY A 384 -0.35 -16.37 18.48
CA GLY A 384 -1.20 -16.65 17.34
C GLY A 384 -2.68 -16.36 17.62
N ALA A 385 -3.18 -16.78 18.78
CA ALA A 385 -4.52 -16.46 19.24
C ALA A 385 -4.71 -14.94 19.43
N ALA A 386 -3.72 -14.23 19.94
CA ALA A 386 -3.75 -12.76 20.07
C ALA A 386 -3.75 -12.08 18.70
N SER A 387 -2.98 -12.58 17.72
CA SER A 387 -3.00 -12.11 16.35
C SER A 387 -4.40 -12.22 15.75
N ARG A 388 -5.06 -13.36 15.93
CA ARG A 388 -6.43 -13.58 15.43
C ARG A 388 -7.44 -12.64 16.08
N ARG A 389 -7.44 -12.50 17.39
CA ARG A 389 -8.31 -11.55 18.12
C ARG A 389 -8.10 -10.11 17.64
N ARG A 390 -6.84 -9.72 17.38
CA ARG A 390 -6.50 -8.38 16.88
C ARG A 390 -7.06 -8.15 15.47
N LEU A 391 -6.99 -9.15 14.59
CA LEU A 391 -7.61 -9.09 13.26
C LEU A 391 -9.13 -8.85 13.38
N GLU A 392 -9.80 -9.67 14.17
CA GLU A 392 -11.25 -9.64 14.31
C GLU A 392 -11.77 -8.34 14.94
N SER A 393 -11.04 -7.80 15.92
CA SER A 393 -11.47 -6.58 16.63
C SER A 393 -11.15 -5.27 15.91
N ARG A 394 -10.09 -5.21 15.08
CA ARG A 394 -9.60 -3.95 14.50
C ARG A 394 -9.55 -3.90 12.98
N PHE A 395 -9.49 -5.05 12.33
CA PHE A 395 -9.23 -5.14 10.90
C PHE A 395 -10.31 -5.96 10.16
N SER A 396 -11.50 -6.07 10.78
CA SER A 396 -12.66 -6.72 10.17
C SER A 396 -13.30 -5.83 9.10
N PRO A 397 -13.99 -6.43 8.12
CA PRO A 397 -14.76 -5.68 7.13
C PRO A 397 -15.83 -4.79 7.78
N GLU A 398 -16.47 -5.25 8.85
CA GLU A 398 -17.54 -4.55 9.57
C GLU A 398 -17.01 -3.27 10.22
N THR A 399 -15.92 -3.39 10.99
CA THR A 399 -15.27 -2.23 11.63
C THR A 399 -14.82 -1.20 10.59
N HIS A 400 -14.27 -1.69 9.47
CA HIS A 400 -13.83 -0.81 8.38
C HIS A 400 -15.03 -0.10 7.72
N TYR A 401 -16.11 -0.83 7.45
CA TYR A 401 -17.33 -0.30 6.86
C TYR A 401 -17.96 0.80 7.73
N GLU A 402 -18.15 0.53 9.01
CA GLU A 402 -18.73 1.49 9.96
C GLU A 402 -17.92 2.79 10.01
N ALA A 403 -16.60 2.68 10.16
CA ALA A 403 -15.71 3.84 10.19
C ALA A 403 -15.74 4.64 8.88
N LEU A 404 -15.73 3.95 7.73
CA LEU A 404 -15.75 4.58 6.41
C LEU A 404 -17.10 5.27 6.15
N MET A 405 -18.22 4.62 6.48
CA MET A 405 -19.56 5.15 6.28
C MET A 405 -19.86 6.35 7.16
N LYS A 406 -19.27 6.43 8.36
CA LYS A 406 -19.34 7.64 9.17
C LYS A 406 -18.76 8.85 8.43
N VAL A 407 -17.55 8.71 7.87
CA VAL A 407 -16.90 9.78 7.10
C VAL A 407 -17.69 10.10 5.82
N PHE A 408 -18.17 9.11 5.10
CA PHE A 408 -18.94 9.30 3.87
C PHE A 408 -20.27 10.04 4.13
N SER A 409 -20.99 9.62 5.18
CA SER A 409 -22.27 10.23 5.53
C SER A 409 -22.11 11.70 5.97
N GLU A 410 -21.06 12.00 6.74
CA GLU A 410 -20.71 13.36 7.13
C GLU A 410 -20.32 14.21 5.90
N ALA A 411 -19.53 13.66 4.98
CA ALA A 411 -19.12 14.33 3.75
C ALA A 411 -20.33 14.73 2.88
N VAL A 412 -21.28 13.82 2.70
CA VAL A 412 -22.48 14.07 1.90
C VAL A 412 -23.42 15.05 2.61
N LYS A 413 -23.58 14.94 3.94
CA LYS A 413 -24.44 15.83 4.73
C LYS A 413 -23.94 17.27 4.74
N ASN A 414 -22.64 17.47 4.95
CA ASN A 414 -22.04 18.80 5.08
C ASN A 414 -21.77 19.49 3.72
N ASN A 415 -21.97 18.80 2.61
CA ASN A 415 -21.82 19.34 1.27
C ASN A 415 -23.15 19.76 0.63
N LYS A 416 -24.28 19.49 1.32
CA LYS A 416 -25.64 20.00 0.95
C LYS A 416 -25.84 21.41 1.51
#